data_4be16d41ca0c39f04ce879a29c1efcc7
#
_entry.id   4be16d41ca0c39f04ce879a29c1efcc7
#
_cell.length_a   1.000
_cell.length_b   1.000
_cell.length_c   1.000
_cell.angle_alpha   90.00
_cell.angle_beta   90.00
_cell.angle_gamma   90.00
#
_symmetry.space_group_name_H-M   'P 1'
#
loop_
_entity.id
_entity.type
_entity.pdbx_description
1 polymer ?
#
loop_
_entity_poly.entity_id
_entity_poly.type
_entity_poly.pdbx_seq_one_letter_code
_entity_poly.pdbx_strand_id
1 'polypeptide(L)'
;STGLVATYFDFSSTAWEDMVAYYTYKEGESVDIATIKKTILIPRSSRNAPKSLVGEQIKLKYWNKEQSKYEDEFPQGTHIGWILLGMGFGKEKGVFPRYSNPAYNDNKEQRSVLLSDPELDNCFFMAMEDNVDMRFNDVQFAIMASASSSVEPTPNIPDEVNKGEISYVVKGSLAYEDNWPDKNDYDMNDV
;
A
#
# COMPACT_ATOMS: atom_id res chain seq x y z
N SER A 1 2.12 -21.92 4.50
CA SER A 1 2.16 -20.71 5.34
C SER A 1 1.27 -19.65 4.70
N THR A 2 0.34 -19.13 5.46
CA THR A 2 -0.67 -18.12 5.05
C THR A 2 -0.13 -16.69 5.18
N GLY A 3 1.17 -16.48 5.06
CA GLY A 3 1.77 -15.17 5.18
C GLY A 3 1.50 -14.27 3.97
N LEU A 4 1.06 -13.04 4.21
CA LEU A 4 1.11 -11.96 3.23
C LEU A 4 2.52 -11.40 3.14
N VAL A 5 2.98 -11.13 1.94
CA VAL A 5 4.29 -10.51 1.70
C VAL A 5 4.06 -9.19 0.97
N ALA A 6 4.64 -8.12 1.48
CA ALA A 6 4.66 -6.86 0.78
C ALA A 6 6.03 -6.64 0.17
N THR A 7 6.05 -6.13 -1.04
CA THR A 7 7.27 -5.74 -1.73
C THR A 7 7.22 -4.24 -2.01
N TYR A 8 8.24 -3.52 -1.60
CA TYR A 8 8.37 -2.11 -1.91
C TYR A 8 9.01 -1.92 -3.29
N PHE A 9 8.34 -1.20 -4.16
CA PHE A 9 8.91 -0.71 -5.41
C PHE A 9 9.23 0.78 -5.24
N ASP A 10 10.42 1.19 -5.64
CA ASP A 10 10.86 2.58 -5.55
C ASP A 10 10.15 3.45 -6.58
N PHE A 11 8.88 3.64 -6.38
CA PHE A 11 8.11 4.59 -7.16
C PHE A 11 7.52 5.65 -6.23
N SER A 12 8.40 6.41 -5.58
CA SER A 12 7.95 7.54 -4.79
C SER A 12 8.27 8.83 -5.53
N SER A 13 7.25 9.55 -5.98
CA SER A 13 7.41 10.87 -6.57
C SER A 13 7.39 11.98 -5.54
N THR A 14 6.93 11.69 -4.32
CA THR A 14 6.81 12.69 -3.27
C THR A 14 8.16 13.19 -2.72
N ALA A 15 8.20 14.48 -2.39
CA ALA A 15 9.29 15.05 -1.61
C ALA A 15 9.10 14.87 -0.09
N TRP A 16 7.91 14.43 0.33
CA TRP A 16 7.64 14.16 1.72
C TRP A 16 8.38 12.91 2.19
N GLU A 17 8.71 12.89 3.47
CA GLU A 17 9.36 11.76 4.11
C GLU A 17 8.29 10.93 4.82
N ASP A 18 7.70 10.01 4.09
CA ASP A 18 6.55 9.25 4.52
C ASP A 18 6.93 7.89 5.12
N MET A 19 6.00 7.28 5.81
CA MET A 19 6.05 5.89 6.22
C MET A 19 4.78 5.17 5.79
N VAL A 20 4.88 3.88 5.50
CA VAL A 20 3.70 3.02 5.31
C VAL A 20 3.54 2.13 6.53
N ALA A 21 2.31 2.06 7.02
CA ALA A 21 1.92 1.18 8.10
C ALA A 21 0.67 0.38 7.72
N TYR A 22 0.36 -0.62 8.50
CA TYR A 22 -0.90 -1.36 8.42
C TYR A 22 -1.44 -1.64 9.81
N TYR A 23 -2.71 -1.98 9.86
CA TYR A 23 -3.41 -2.48 11.04
C TYR A 23 -4.27 -3.68 10.65
N THR A 24 -4.60 -4.51 11.63
CA THR A 24 -5.44 -5.69 11.42
C THR A 24 -6.67 -5.64 12.30
N TYR A 25 -7.78 -6.16 11.78
CA TYR A 25 -9.05 -6.26 12.50
C TYR A 25 -9.80 -7.50 12.03
N LYS A 26 -10.81 -7.91 12.78
CA LYS A 26 -11.67 -9.03 12.41
C LYS A 26 -12.88 -8.54 11.63
N GLU A 27 -13.38 -9.39 10.76
CA GLU A 27 -14.64 -9.15 10.08
C GLU A 27 -15.74 -8.80 11.09
N GLY A 28 -16.48 -7.71 10.83
CA GLY A 28 -17.51 -7.20 11.73
C GLY A 28 -16.99 -6.48 12.99
N GLU A 29 -15.68 -6.42 13.21
CA GLU A 29 -15.11 -5.65 14.32
C GLU A 29 -15.17 -4.15 14.03
N SER A 30 -15.63 -3.38 15.02
CA SER A 30 -15.53 -1.93 14.95
C SER A 30 -14.08 -1.50 15.15
N VAL A 31 -13.55 -0.74 14.21
CA VAL A 31 -12.17 -0.25 14.25
C VAL A 31 -12.14 1.14 14.87
N ASP A 32 -11.52 1.27 16.04
CA ASP A 32 -11.13 2.58 16.59
C ASP A 32 -9.75 2.95 16.06
N ILE A 33 -9.72 3.82 15.06
CA ILE A 33 -8.50 4.20 14.36
C ILE A 33 -7.52 4.99 15.25
N ALA A 34 -7.99 5.58 16.34
CA ALA A 34 -7.15 6.31 17.28
C ALA A 34 -6.28 5.36 18.12
N THR A 35 -6.83 4.21 18.49
CA THR A 35 -6.21 3.28 19.44
C THR A 35 -5.69 2.00 18.80
N ILE A 36 -6.10 1.67 17.57
CA ILE A 36 -5.67 0.44 16.90
C ILE A 36 -4.15 0.37 16.75
N LYS A 37 -3.61 -0.83 17.00
CA LYS A 37 -2.18 -1.09 16.84
C LYS A 37 -1.78 -0.94 15.36
N LYS A 38 -0.89 -0.01 15.09
CA LYS A 38 -0.28 0.21 13.77
C LYS A 38 1.09 -0.45 13.72
N THR A 39 1.35 -1.19 12.65
CA THR A 39 2.64 -1.84 12.41
C THR A 39 3.30 -1.16 11.22
N ILE A 40 4.53 -0.66 11.41
CA ILE A 40 5.29 -0.03 10.34
C ILE A 40 5.74 -1.11 9.36
N LEU A 41 5.46 -0.90 8.09
CA LEU A 41 5.87 -1.77 6.99
C LEU A 41 7.06 -1.18 6.23
N ILE A 42 6.92 0.07 5.77
CA ILE A 42 7.97 0.81 5.07
C ILE A 42 8.34 1.99 5.96
N PRO A 43 9.51 1.96 6.57
CA PRO A 43 9.90 2.96 7.57
C PRO A 43 10.22 4.33 6.96
N ARG A 44 10.54 4.37 5.68
CA ARG A 44 10.80 5.61 4.96
C ARG A 44 10.50 5.43 3.48
N SER A 45 9.63 6.26 2.95
CA SER A 45 9.32 6.37 1.54
C SER A 45 9.38 7.83 1.12
N SER A 46 10.23 8.13 0.13
CA SER A 46 10.44 9.45 -0.42
C SER A 46 11.29 9.31 -1.67
N ARG A 47 11.19 10.22 -2.63
CA ARG A 47 12.13 10.26 -3.78
C ARG A 47 13.60 10.39 -3.37
N ASN A 48 13.86 10.87 -2.15
CA ASN A 48 15.20 11.03 -1.58
C ASN A 48 15.54 9.92 -0.56
N ALA A 49 14.67 8.95 -0.35
CA ALA A 49 14.94 7.86 0.59
C ALA A 49 16.04 6.92 0.05
N PRO A 50 16.79 6.27 0.95
CA PRO A 50 17.70 5.21 0.53
C PRO A 50 16.93 4.10 -0.20
N LYS A 51 17.45 3.64 -1.32
CA LYS A 51 16.83 2.59 -2.14
C LYS A 51 17.04 1.17 -1.59
N SER A 52 17.47 1.03 -0.35
CA SER A 52 17.77 -0.26 0.27
C SER A 52 16.56 -1.18 0.45
N LEU A 53 15.35 -0.64 0.40
CA LEU A 53 14.12 -1.43 0.49
C LEU A 53 13.50 -1.77 -0.87
N VAL A 54 14.04 -1.23 -1.95
CA VAL A 54 13.55 -1.50 -3.30
C VAL A 54 13.77 -2.96 -3.66
N GLY A 55 12.71 -3.65 -4.03
CA GLY A 55 12.75 -5.08 -4.34
C GLY A 55 12.89 -6.01 -3.13
N GLU A 56 13.01 -5.46 -1.92
CA GLU A 56 13.02 -6.25 -0.69
C GLU A 56 11.63 -6.81 -0.40
N GLN A 57 11.57 -8.10 -0.06
CA GLN A 57 10.33 -8.72 0.39
C GLN A 57 10.18 -8.56 1.90
N ILE A 58 9.14 -7.84 2.30
CA ILE A 58 8.84 -7.61 3.70
C ILE A 58 7.64 -8.47 4.08
N LYS A 59 7.84 -9.40 5.00
CA LYS A 59 6.78 -10.26 5.50
C LYS A 59 5.89 -9.50 6.47
N LEU A 60 4.59 -9.47 6.19
CA LEU A 60 3.59 -8.92 7.12
C LEU A 60 3.42 -9.85 8.33
N LYS A 61 3.13 -9.26 9.47
CA LYS A 61 2.92 -9.98 10.73
C LYS A 61 1.60 -9.59 11.38
N TYR A 62 0.91 -10.57 11.92
CA TYR A 62 -0.31 -10.36 12.70
C TYR A 62 0.02 -9.95 14.12
N TRP A 63 -0.60 -8.89 14.62
CA TRP A 63 -0.50 -8.52 16.02
C TRP A 63 -1.57 -9.26 16.84
N ASN A 64 -1.16 -10.26 17.62
CA ASN A 64 -2.05 -10.94 18.55
C ASN A 64 -2.20 -10.12 19.83
N LYS A 65 -3.37 -9.49 20.00
CA LYS A 65 -3.66 -8.61 21.15
C LYS A 65 -3.64 -9.37 22.48
N GLU A 66 -4.12 -10.61 22.48
CA GLU A 66 -4.23 -11.42 23.71
C GLU A 66 -2.86 -11.84 24.23
N GLN A 67 -1.96 -12.16 23.33
CA GLN A 67 -0.61 -12.61 23.66
C GLN A 67 0.42 -11.47 23.64
N SER A 68 0.01 -10.27 23.22
CA SER A 68 0.88 -9.09 23.04
C SER A 68 2.16 -9.40 22.24
N LYS A 69 2.00 -10.17 21.15
CA LYS A 69 3.12 -10.57 20.29
C LYS A 69 2.75 -10.53 18.81
N TYR A 70 3.76 -10.48 17.97
CA TYR A 70 3.61 -10.67 16.54
C TYR A 70 3.66 -12.15 16.17
N GLU A 71 2.80 -12.56 15.25
CA GLU A 71 2.71 -13.90 14.67
C GLU A 71 2.89 -13.82 13.16
N ASP A 72 3.43 -14.89 12.57
CA ASP A 72 3.66 -14.98 11.14
C ASP A 72 2.41 -15.38 10.36
N GLU A 73 1.42 -15.94 11.05
CA GLU A 73 0.17 -16.39 10.45
C GLU A 73 -0.98 -15.45 10.82
N PHE A 74 -1.82 -15.18 9.83
CA PHE A 74 -3.03 -14.39 10.02
C PHE A 74 -4.20 -15.33 10.30
N PRO A 75 -4.91 -15.18 11.42
CA PRO A 75 -6.13 -15.94 11.67
C PRO A 75 -7.18 -15.68 10.57
N GLN A 76 -7.97 -16.71 10.27
CA GLN A 76 -9.05 -16.57 9.30
C GLN A 76 -9.99 -15.41 9.66
N GLY A 77 -10.49 -14.70 8.65
CA GLY A 77 -11.34 -13.52 8.82
C GLY A 77 -10.58 -12.28 9.32
N THR A 78 -9.26 -12.25 9.19
CA THR A 78 -8.46 -11.05 9.47
C THR A 78 -8.44 -10.17 8.22
N HIS A 79 -8.83 -8.92 8.40
CA HIS A 79 -8.71 -7.85 7.42
C HIS A 79 -7.49 -6.99 7.70
N ILE A 80 -6.94 -6.39 6.66
CA ILE A 80 -5.79 -5.48 6.74
C ILE A 80 -6.21 -4.12 6.22
N GLY A 81 -6.02 -3.09 7.02
CA GLY A 81 -6.12 -1.71 6.60
C GLY A 81 -4.73 -1.08 6.46
N TRP A 82 -4.56 -0.25 5.45
CA TRP A 82 -3.28 0.39 5.14
C TRP A 82 -3.30 1.87 5.51
N ILE A 83 -2.15 2.39 5.87
CA ILE A 83 -1.99 3.78 6.29
C ILE A 83 -0.72 4.33 5.66
N LEU A 84 -0.84 5.42 4.94
CA LEU A 84 0.30 6.27 4.60
C LEU A 84 0.42 7.34 5.68
N LEU A 85 1.53 7.34 6.38
CA LEU A 85 1.85 8.31 7.42
C LEU A 85 2.65 9.45 6.79
N GLY A 86 1.94 10.40 6.21
CA GLY A 86 2.53 11.53 5.51
C GLY A 86 3.43 12.35 6.43
N MET A 87 4.66 12.64 5.98
CA MET A 87 5.71 13.31 6.76
C MET A 87 6.03 12.61 8.09
N GLY A 88 5.82 11.29 8.17
CA GLY A 88 5.95 10.54 9.43
C GLY A 88 7.39 10.21 9.82
N PHE A 89 8.30 10.13 8.86
CA PHE A 89 9.67 9.73 9.14
C PHE A 89 10.41 10.74 10.03
N GLY A 90 10.99 10.23 11.11
CA GLY A 90 11.79 11.04 12.03
C GLY A 90 11.02 12.08 12.83
N LYS A 91 9.69 12.00 12.86
CA LYS A 91 8.85 12.94 13.62
C LYS A 91 8.01 12.22 14.66
N GLU A 92 8.08 12.71 15.88
CA GLU A 92 7.20 12.25 16.97
C GLU A 92 5.78 12.84 16.89
N LYS A 93 5.61 13.98 16.20
CA LYS A 93 4.35 14.70 16.05
C LYS A 93 4.21 15.25 14.63
N GLY A 94 2.98 15.40 14.18
CA GLY A 94 2.66 16.03 12.90
C GLY A 94 2.63 15.08 11.71
N VAL A 95 2.34 13.84 11.96
CA VAL A 95 2.05 12.83 10.93
C VAL A 95 0.66 13.12 10.34
N PHE A 96 0.58 13.16 9.02
CA PHE A 96 -0.68 13.26 8.29
C PHE A 96 -1.12 11.87 7.83
N PRO A 97 -1.98 11.16 8.60
CA PRO A 97 -2.38 9.81 8.21
C PRO A 97 -3.37 9.86 7.03
N ARG A 98 -3.15 8.97 6.08
CA ARG A 98 -4.04 8.69 4.96
C ARG A 98 -4.38 7.21 4.97
N TYR A 99 -5.65 6.90 5.16
CA TYR A 99 -6.12 5.53 5.33
C TYR A 99 -6.61 4.96 4.01
N SER A 100 -6.39 3.67 3.80
CA SER A 100 -6.96 2.96 2.66
C SER A 100 -8.48 2.88 2.70
N ASN A 101 -9.07 2.91 3.90
CA ASN A 101 -10.51 3.06 4.06
C ASN A 101 -10.89 4.55 4.05
N PRO A 102 -11.61 5.03 3.04
CA PRO A 102 -12.00 6.43 2.93
C PRO A 102 -12.78 6.95 4.14
N ALA A 103 -13.52 6.09 4.84
CA ALA A 103 -14.30 6.50 6.00
C ALA A 103 -13.47 7.12 7.13
N TYR A 104 -12.16 6.85 7.15
CA TYR A 104 -11.23 7.36 8.16
C TYR A 104 -10.45 8.60 7.70
N ASN A 105 -10.62 9.00 6.44
CA ASN A 105 -10.01 10.21 5.89
C ASN A 105 -10.93 11.43 6.05
N ASP A 106 -10.32 12.61 6.08
CA ASP A 106 -11.05 13.87 6.01
C ASP A 106 -11.93 13.88 4.75
N ASN A 107 -13.16 14.35 4.89
CA ASN A 107 -14.16 14.36 3.82
C ASN A 107 -14.43 13.01 3.15
N LYS A 108 -14.02 11.91 3.77
CA LYS A 108 -14.09 10.54 3.19
C LYS A 108 -13.37 10.42 1.84
N GLU A 109 -12.29 11.16 1.67
CA GLU A 109 -11.51 11.13 0.44
C GLU A 109 -10.80 9.80 0.25
N GLN A 110 -10.80 9.32 -0.98
CA GLN A 110 -10.00 8.17 -1.36
C GLN A 110 -8.54 8.57 -1.42
N ARG A 111 -7.69 7.84 -0.69
CA ARG A 111 -6.25 8.10 -0.58
C ARG A 111 -5.39 6.92 -0.98
N SER A 112 -6.03 5.89 -1.52
CA SER A 112 -5.34 4.73 -2.06
C SER A 112 -6.16 4.06 -3.14
N VAL A 113 -5.48 3.37 -4.04
CA VAL A 113 -6.08 2.46 -5.00
C VAL A 113 -5.37 1.11 -4.91
N LEU A 114 -6.14 0.03 -4.99
CA LEU A 114 -5.64 -1.33 -5.04
C LEU A 114 -5.95 -1.89 -6.42
N LEU A 115 -4.91 -2.22 -7.16
CA LEU A 115 -4.98 -2.74 -8.51
C LEU A 115 -4.64 -4.23 -8.51
N SER A 116 -5.31 -5.00 -9.35
CA SER A 116 -4.98 -6.41 -9.61
C SER A 116 -4.63 -6.59 -11.07
N ASP A 117 -3.65 -7.43 -11.35
CA ASP A 117 -3.35 -7.90 -12.69
C ASP A 117 -4.00 -9.27 -12.89
N PRO A 118 -4.84 -9.45 -13.91
CA PRO A 118 -5.47 -10.75 -14.19
C PRO A 118 -4.47 -11.87 -14.53
N GLU A 119 -3.27 -11.52 -14.93
CA GLU A 119 -2.21 -12.47 -15.28
C GLU A 119 -1.33 -12.85 -14.07
N LEU A 120 -1.44 -12.11 -12.97
CA LEU A 120 -0.67 -12.33 -11.76
C LEU A 120 -1.57 -12.76 -10.61
N ASP A 121 -1.75 -14.06 -10.48
CA ASP A 121 -2.51 -14.64 -9.37
C ASP A 121 -1.92 -14.21 -8.02
N ASN A 122 -2.80 -13.73 -7.13
CA ASN A 122 -2.45 -13.35 -5.76
C ASN A 122 -1.43 -12.18 -5.64
N CYS A 123 -1.28 -11.38 -6.68
CA CYS A 123 -0.48 -10.17 -6.65
C CYS A 123 -1.38 -8.94 -6.81
N PHE A 124 -1.19 -7.95 -5.94
CA PHE A 124 -1.95 -6.70 -5.92
C PHE A 124 -0.97 -5.53 -5.81
N PHE A 125 -1.30 -4.43 -6.46
CA PHE A 125 -0.51 -3.22 -6.39
C PHE A 125 -1.28 -2.17 -5.60
N MET A 126 -0.67 -1.68 -4.53
CA MET A 126 -1.19 -0.57 -3.75
C MET A 126 -0.50 0.72 -4.18
N ALA A 127 -1.30 1.72 -4.51
CA ALA A 127 -0.83 3.06 -4.79
C ALA A 127 -1.52 4.04 -3.84
N MET A 128 -0.75 4.92 -3.21
CA MET A 128 -1.22 5.81 -2.15
C MET A 128 -0.87 7.26 -2.45
N GLU A 129 -1.73 8.15 -1.96
CA GLU A 129 -1.66 9.60 -2.11
C GLU A 129 -1.46 10.28 -0.75
N ASP A 130 -0.39 11.07 -0.62
CA ASP A 130 -0.07 11.77 0.62
C ASP A 130 -0.76 13.14 0.73
N ASN A 131 -1.04 13.81 -0.38
CA ASN A 131 -1.50 15.18 -0.39
C ASN A 131 -2.80 15.36 -1.22
N VAL A 132 -2.82 16.17 -2.26
CA VAL A 132 -4.06 16.63 -2.92
C VAL A 132 -4.09 16.46 -4.43
N ASP A 133 -3.00 16.04 -5.05
CA ASP A 133 -2.94 15.98 -6.51
C ASP A 133 -3.61 14.72 -7.09
N MET A 134 -3.96 13.78 -6.24
CA MET A 134 -4.73 12.56 -6.53
C MET A 134 -4.14 11.71 -7.66
N ARG A 135 -2.82 11.72 -7.79
CA ARG A 135 -2.11 10.90 -8.79
C ARG A 135 -1.78 9.50 -8.30
N PHE A 136 -1.90 9.25 -6.99
CA PHE A 136 -1.61 7.97 -6.35
C PHE A 136 -0.20 7.43 -6.66
N ASN A 137 0.77 8.32 -6.79
CA ASN A 137 2.15 7.96 -7.09
C ASN A 137 3.14 8.33 -5.98
N ASP A 138 2.64 8.75 -4.83
CA ASP A 138 3.51 9.12 -3.72
C ASP A 138 4.18 7.90 -3.10
N VAL A 139 3.45 6.80 -2.97
CA VAL A 139 4.00 5.50 -2.57
C VAL A 139 3.30 4.40 -3.34
N GLN A 140 4.08 3.51 -3.95
CA GLN A 140 3.56 2.34 -4.65
C GLN A 140 4.31 1.08 -4.20
N PHE A 141 3.57 0.00 -3.93
CA PHE A 141 4.15 -1.28 -3.54
C PHE A 141 3.24 -2.45 -3.93
N ALA A 142 3.84 -3.60 -4.17
CA ALA A 142 3.11 -4.83 -4.42
C ALA A 142 2.78 -5.57 -3.13
N ILE A 143 1.66 -6.22 -3.11
CA ILE A 143 1.20 -7.11 -2.05
C ILE A 143 1.05 -8.50 -2.67
N MET A 144 1.80 -9.47 -2.16
CA MET A 144 1.73 -10.85 -2.61
C MET A 144 1.02 -11.66 -1.53
N ALA A 145 -0.11 -12.26 -1.88
CA ALA A 145 -0.86 -13.13 -1.00
C ALA A 145 -0.48 -14.59 -1.24
N SER A 146 -0.49 -15.42 -0.19
CA SER A 146 -0.38 -16.85 -0.38
C SER A 146 -1.64 -17.42 -1.05
N ALA A 147 -1.53 -18.57 -1.72
CA ALA A 147 -2.63 -19.20 -2.46
C ALA A 147 -3.89 -19.51 -1.63
N SER A 148 -3.79 -19.48 -0.32
CA SER A 148 -4.93 -19.65 0.62
C SER A 148 -5.55 -18.34 1.10
N SER A 149 -5.06 -17.20 0.64
CA SER A 149 -5.57 -15.88 1.03
C SER A 149 -6.44 -15.33 -0.09
N SER A 150 -7.68 -15.00 0.19
CA SER A 150 -8.44 -14.11 -0.69
C SER A 150 -8.14 -12.67 -0.30
N VAL A 151 -7.58 -11.91 -1.23
CA VAL A 151 -7.56 -10.44 -1.11
C VAL A 151 -8.73 -9.95 -1.95
N GLU A 152 -9.74 -9.43 -1.28
CA GLU A 152 -10.78 -8.71 -1.99
C GLU A 152 -10.23 -7.33 -2.36
N PRO A 153 -10.30 -6.94 -3.64
CA PRO A 153 -10.01 -5.57 -4.02
C PRO A 153 -10.90 -4.64 -3.19
N THR A 154 -10.41 -3.46 -2.88
CA THR A 154 -11.16 -2.48 -2.08
C THR A 154 -12.56 -2.35 -2.65
N PRO A 155 -13.62 -2.80 -1.98
CA PRO A 155 -14.96 -2.61 -2.49
C PRO A 155 -15.27 -1.12 -2.42
N ASN A 156 -15.88 -0.62 -3.46
CA ASN A 156 -16.36 0.75 -3.60
C ASN A 156 -15.28 1.80 -3.82
N ILE A 157 -14.69 1.76 -4.99
CA ILE A 157 -14.35 3.02 -5.64
C ILE A 157 -15.69 3.74 -5.82
N PRO A 158 -15.91 4.90 -5.18
CA PRO A 158 -17.14 5.64 -5.39
C PRO A 158 -17.40 5.83 -6.87
N ASP A 159 -18.64 5.67 -7.33
CA ASP A 159 -19.03 5.79 -8.76
C ASP A 159 -18.54 7.11 -9.40
N GLU A 160 -18.27 8.12 -8.60
CA GLU A 160 -17.72 9.40 -9.05
C GLU A 160 -16.24 9.31 -9.48
N VAL A 161 -15.47 8.38 -8.94
CA VAL A 161 -14.09 8.10 -9.36
C VAL A 161 -14.07 7.24 -10.63
N ASN A 162 -15.11 6.48 -10.91
CA ASN A 162 -15.26 5.68 -12.13
C ASN A 162 -15.47 6.53 -13.40
N LYS A 163 -15.58 7.85 -13.31
CA LYS A 163 -15.82 8.73 -14.46
C LYS A 163 -14.55 9.19 -15.17
N GLY A 164 -13.57 8.36 -15.32
CA GLY A 164 -12.47 8.58 -16.27
C GLY A 164 -11.07 8.79 -15.68
N GLU A 165 -10.94 9.16 -14.41
CA GLU A 165 -9.63 9.40 -13.79
C GLU A 165 -8.91 8.10 -13.43
N ILE A 166 -9.61 7.03 -13.07
CA ILE A 166 -9.00 5.73 -12.79
C ILE A 166 -8.31 5.17 -14.03
N SER A 167 -8.90 5.33 -15.21
CA SER A 167 -8.27 4.89 -16.46
C SER A 167 -7.01 5.68 -16.79
N TYR A 168 -6.88 6.89 -16.27
CA TYR A 168 -5.70 7.72 -16.47
C TYR A 168 -4.55 7.30 -15.53
N VAL A 169 -4.85 7.02 -14.28
CA VAL A 169 -3.87 6.53 -13.29
C VAL A 169 -3.33 5.15 -13.70
N VAL A 170 -4.18 4.26 -14.17
CA VAL A 170 -3.77 2.93 -14.66
C VAL A 170 -2.88 3.05 -15.90
N LYS A 171 -3.17 3.96 -16.81
CA LYS A 171 -2.34 4.18 -18.01
C LYS A 171 -0.99 4.82 -17.71
N GLY A 172 -0.84 5.55 -16.62
CA GLY A 172 0.41 6.17 -16.23
C GLY A 172 1.33 5.27 -15.38
N SER A 173 0.82 4.12 -14.92
CA SER A 173 1.56 3.25 -14.00
C SER A 173 2.17 2.01 -14.65
N LEU A 174 1.91 1.77 -15.92
CA LEU A 174 2.41 0.60 -16.66
C LEU A 174 3.45 1.05 -17.69
N ALA A 175 4.61 1.49 -17.21
CA ALA A 175 5.79 1.54 -18.04
C ALA A 175 6.41 0.14 -18.06
N TYR A 176 6.48 -0.48 -19.22
CA TYR A 176 7.16 -1.74 -19.42
C TYR A 176 8.55 -1.47 -19.99
N GLU A 177 9.54 -2.15 -19.44
CA GLU A 177 10.85 -2.27 -20.04
C GLU A 177 10.77 -3.35 -21.13
N ASP A 178 10.88 -3.01 -22.40
CA ASP A 178 10.75 -3.95 -23.50
C ASP A 178 12.06 -4.71 -23.79
N ASN A 179 13.16 -4.20 -23.29
CA ASN A 179 14.48 -4.83 -23.46
C ASN A 179 14.84 -5.84 -22.37
N TRP A 180 13.90 -6.26 -21.57
CA TRP A 180 14.13 -7.35 -20.63
C TRP A 180 14.32 -8.70 -21.40
N PRO A 181 15.46 -9.42 -21.25
CA PRO A 181 16.51 -9.30 -20.22
C PRO A 181 17.80 -8.57 -20.66
N ASP A 182 17.80 -7.84 -21.75
CA ASP A 182 18.98 -7.11 -22.21
C ASP A 182 19.28 -5.91 -21.32
N LYS A 183 20.45 -5.91 -20.74
CA LYS A 183 20.83 -5.16 -19.51
C LYS A 183 21.31 -3.71 -19.75
N ASN A 184 20.97 -3.08 -20.83
CA ASN A 184 21.62 -1.80 -21.16
C ASN A 184 20.69 -0.60 -21.22
N ASP A 185 19.41 -0.78 -21.01
CA ASP A 185 18.46 0.32 -21.05
C ASP A 185 17.30 0.03 -20.09
N TYR A 186 17.35 0.63 -18.92
CA TYR A 186 16.32 0.50 -17.88
C TYR A 186 15.63 1.85 -17.67
N ASP A 187 15.29 2.52 -18.74
CA ASP A 187 14.73 3.86 -18.62
C ASP A 187 13.20 3.89 -18.47
N MET A 188 12.54 2.75 -18.59
CA MET A 188 11.10 2.59 -18.37
C MET A 188 10.25 3.55 -19.23
N ASN A 189 10.75 3.94 -20.39
CA ASN A 189 10.09 4.90 -21.28
C ASN A 189 9.60 4.29 -22.59
N ASP A 190 9.74 3.00 -22.76
CA ASP A 190 9.29 2.27 -23.94
C ASP A 190 7.76 2.09 -23.89
N VAL A 191 7.03 2.88 -24.68
CA VAL A 191 5.58 2.90 -24.78
C VAL A 191 5.14 2.51 -26.19
#